data_055d223fe28698f07d17a07392719b1d
#
_entry.id   055d223fe28698f07d17a07392719b1d
#
_cell.length_a   1.000
_cell.length_b   1.000
_cell.length_c   1.000
_cell.angle_alpha   90.00
_cell.angle_beta   90.00
_cell.angle_gamma   90.00
#
_symmetry.space_group_name_H-M   'P 1'
#
loop_
_entity.id
_entity.type
_entity.pdbx_description
1 polymer ?
#
loop_
_entity_poly.entity_id
_entity_poly.type
_entity_poly.pdbx_seq_one_letter_code
_entity_poly.pdbx_strand_id
1 'polypeptide(L)'
;MKISFNWIKDLIDEELNLENCIDLLTDIGLEVEGVNDYYQIKTDLSQLVVGKVVECIKHPNADRLKLTTIDIGENNKLSIVCGAPNVEKNQLVVVAPVNSVLKTKDNTDFKIKKVKIRGVESCGMICAEEIGRAHVW
;
A
#
# COMPACT_ATOMS: atom_id res chain seq x y z
N MET A 1 18.54 21.35 11.47
CA MET A 1 18.20 20.07 12.16
C MET A 1 16.80 19.65 11.68
N LYS A 2 16.50 18.35 11.54
CA LYS A 2 15.15 17.86 11.23
C LYS A 2 14.61 17.04 12.38
N ILE A 3 13.37 17.34 12.80
CA ILE A 3 12.68 16.69 13.91
C ILE A 3 11.32 16.19 13.42
N SER A 4 10.88 15.03 13.88
CA SER A 4 9.54 14.51 13.60
C SER A 4 8.54 15.08 14.60
N PHE A 5 7.51 15.77 14.12
CA PHE A 5 6.44 16.28 14.98
C PHE A 5 5.68 15.13 15.69
N ASN A 6 5.49 14.00 15.02
CA ASN A 6 4.86 12.84 15.63
C ASN A 6 5.67 12.31 16.82
N TRP A 7 6.99 12.28 16.72
CA TRP A 7 7.84 11.89 17.85
C TRP A 7 7.77 12.87 19.01
N ILE A 8 7.67 14.18 18.73
CA ILE A 8 7.48 15.17 19.80
C ILE A 8 6.15 14.88 20.52
N LYS A 9 5.07 14.62 19.79
CA LYS A 9 3.76 14.26 20.36
C LYS A 9 3.82 13.01 21.24
N ASP A 10 4.58 12.01 20.84
CA ASP A 10 4.71 10.76 21.61
C ASP A 10 5.48 10.94 22.93
N LEU A 11 6.22 12.04 23.07
CA LEU A 11 7.00 12.36 24.27
C LEU A 11 6.34 13.38 25.20
N ILE A 12 5.19 13.93 24.82
CA ILE A 12 4.47 14.96 25.56
C ILE A 12 3.05 14.45 25.85
N ASP A 13 2.64 14.49 27.11
CA ASP A 13 1.32 14.02 27.56
C ASP A 13 0.17 15.02 27.26
N GLU A 14 0.46 16.15 26.62
CA GLU A 14 -0.51 17.19 26.28
C GLU A 14 -0.88 17.20 24.80
N GLU A 15 -2.10 17.66 24.49
CA GLU A 15 -2.51 17.87 23.09
C GLU A 15 -1.72 19.02 22.48
N LEU A 16 -0.78 18.66 21.62
CA LEU A 16 0.04 19.60 20.85
C LEU A 16 -0.41 19.60 19.39
N ASN A 17 -0.77 20.75 18.85
CA ASN A 17 -0.95 20.93 17.42
C ASN A 17 0.33 21.46 16.75
N LEU A 18 0.44 21.29 15.43
CA LEU A 18 1.65 21.65 14.69
C LEU A 18 1.95 23.15 14.74
N GLU A 19 0.93 23.99 14.58
CA GLU A 19 1.10 25.48 14.57
C GLU A 19 1.63 25.95 15.92
N ASN A 20 1.00 25.53 17.01
CA ASN A 20 1.47 25.88 18.36
C ASN A 20 2.89 25.37 18.62
N CYS A 21 3.25 24.20 18.11
CA CYS A 21 4.60 23.67 18.26
C CYS A 21 5.63 24.54 17.54
N ILE A 22 5.32 25.03 16.35
CA ILE A 22 6.19 25.94 15.59
C ILE A 22 6.41 27.25 16.37
N ASP A 23 5.35 27.85 16.86
CA ASP A 23 5.40 29.09 17.61
C ASP A 23 6.22 28.94 18.90
N LEU A 24 5.93 27.90 19.69
CA LEU A 24 6.66 27.61 20.92
C LEU A 24 8.16 27.38 20.69
N LEU A 25 8.51 26.61 19.64
CA LEU A 25 9.91 26.37 19.30
C LEU A 25 10.61 27.68 18.93
N THR A 26 9.96 28.53 18.15
CA THR A 26 10.51 29.82 17.74
C THR A 26 10.67 30.76 18.94
N ASP A 27 9.70 30.82 19.83
CA ASP A 27 9.71 31.65 21.04
C ASP A 27 10.85 31.29 21.99
N ILE A 28 11.23 30.01 22.08
CA ILE A 28 12.36 29.58 22.90
C ILE A 28 13.70 29.68 22.16
N GLY A 29 13.74 30.25 20.96
CA GLY A 29 14.94 30.51 20.19
C GLY A 29 15.35 29.39 19.22
N LEU A 30 14.46 28.43 18.98
CA LEU A 30 14.63 27.38 17.95
C LEU A 30 13.81 27.71 16.72
N GLU A 31 14.35 28.55 15.84
CA GLU A 31 13.68 28.98 14.63
C GLU A 31 13.30 27.79 13.73
N VAL A 32 12.03 27.73 13.33
CA VAL A 32 11.51 26.71 12.42
C VAL A 32 11.53 27.25 11.00
N GLU A 33 12.50 26.84 10.20
CA GLU A 33 12.68 27.26 8.81
C GLU A 33 11.62 26.74 7.85
N GLY A 34 10.95 25.64 8.22
CA GLY A 34 9.89 25.05 7.39
C GLY A 34 9.37 23.71 7.90
N VAL A 35 8.21 23.33 7.39
CA VAL A 35 7.53 22.06 7.66
C VAL A 35 7.41 21.30 6.36
N ASN A 36 7.73 20.02 6.39
CA ASN A 36 7.61 19.14 5.24
C ASN A 36 6.94 17.82 5.67
N ASP A 37 5.97 17.39 4.89
CA ASP A 37 5.44 16.04 5.04
C ASP A 37 6.49 15.01 4.58
N TYR A 38 6.75 14.03 5.45
CA TYR A 38 7.68 12.97 5.13
C TYR A 38 6.92 11.68 4.79
N TYR A 39 6.82 11.39 3.50
CA TYR A 39 6.25 10.16 3.01
C TYR A 39 7.36 9.24 2.49
N GLN A 40 7.55 8.08 3.10
CA GLN A 40 8.41 7.02 2.53
C GLN A 40 7.80 6.44 1.24
N ILE A 41 6.48 6.50 1.14
CA ILE A 41 5.71 5.90 0.05
C ILE A 41 5.07 7.04 -0.75
N LYS A 42 5.51 7.18 -2.00
CA LYS A 42 5.02 8.22 -2.93
C LYS A 42 3.74 7.83 -3.68
N THR A 43 3.05 6.78 -3.24
CA THR A 43 1.81 6.28 -3.85
C THR A 43 0.63 6.62 -2.96
N ASP A 44 -0.49 7.02 -3.57
CA ASP A 44 -1.75 7.15 -2.85
C ASP A 44 -2.22 5.77 -2.37
N LEU A 45 -2.15 5.56 -1.07
CA LEU A 45 -2.52 4.30 -0.43
C LEU A 45 -4.03 4.18 -0.19
N SER A 46 -4.81 5.26 -0.34
CA SER A 46 -6.25 5.27 -0.11
C SER A 46 -7.03 4.31 -1.02
N GLN A 47 -6.44 3.96 -2.16
CA GLN A 47 -7.00 3.02 -3.14
C GLN A 47 -6.67 1.55 -2.85
N LEU A 48 -5.80 1.29 -1.88
CA LEU A 48 -5.42 -0.07 -1.50
C LEU A 48 -6.31 -0.59 -0.39
N VAL A 49 -6.60 -1.89 -0.45
CA VAL A 49 -7.41 -2.57 0.56
C VAL A 49 -6.68 -3.77 1.12
N VAL A 50 -6.94 -4.09 2.37
CA VAL A 50 -6.47 -5.35 2.97
C VAL A 50 -7.52 -6.41 2.69
N GLY A 51 -7.09 -7.53 2.11
CA GLY A 51 -7.96 -8.67 1.83
C GLY A 51 -7.41 -9.95 2.41
N LYS A 52 -8.31 -10.92 2.66
CA LYS A 52 -7.96 -12.26 3.10
C LYS A 52 -8.01 -13.22 1.93
N VAL A 53 -6.94 -13.97 1.71
CA VAL A 53 -6.90 -15.04 0.71
C VAL A 53 -7.76 -16.20 1.19
N VAL A 54 -8.96 -16.36 0.62
CA VAL A 54 -9.89 -17.44 0.97
C VAL A 54 -9.59 -18.72 0.22
N GLU A 55 -9.04 -18.61 -0.98
CA GLU A 55 -8.65 -19.72 -1.82
C GLU A 55 -7.34 -19.43 -2.55
N CYS A 56 -6.49 -20.45 -2.66
CA CYS A 56 -5.21 -20.36 -3.39
C CYS A 56 -4.95 -21.70 -4.07
N ILE A 57 -5.04 -21.74 -5.41
CA ILE A 57 -4.84 -22.94 -6.21
C ILE A 57 -3.80 -22.67 -7.30
N LYS A 58 -3.16 -23.72 -7.82
CA LYS A 58 -2.26 -23.61 -8.95
C LYS A 58 -3.01 -23.19 -10.22
N HIS A 59 -2.38 -22.35 -11.04
CA HIS A 59 -2.94 -21.96 -12.31
C HIS A 59 -2.89 -23.15 -13.31
N PRO A 60 -3.99 -23.48 -14.02
CA PRO A 60 -4.07 -24.67 -14.87
C PRO A 60 -3.08 -24.64 -16.05
N ASN A 61 -2.71 -23.45 -16.53
CA ASN A 61 -1.89 -23.26 -17.73
C ASN A 61 -0.54 -22.56 -17.43
N ALA A 62 -0.12 -22.52 -16.14
CA ALA A 62 1.15 -21.86 -15.77
C ALA A 62 1.67 -22.33 -14.41
N ASP A 63 2.76 -23.07 -14.39
CA ASP A 63 3.32 -23.69 -13.16
C ASP A 63 3.77 -22.69 -12.09
N ARG A 64 4.14 -21.48 -12.50
CA ARG A 64 4.64 -20.43 -11.59
C ARG A 64 3.54 -19.48 -11.11
N LEU A 65 2.30 -19.64 -11.58
CA LEU A 65 1.19 -18.77 -11.21
C LEU A 65 0.21 -19.50 -10.29
N LYS A 66 -0.41 -18.73 -9.42
CA LYS A 66 -1.49 -19.18 -8.54
C LYS A 66 -2.74 -18.37 -8.83
N LEU A 67 -3.89 -19.02 -8.76
CA LEU A 67 -5.19 -18.37 -8.75
C LEU A 67 -5.58 -18.15 -7.32
N THR A 68 -5.85 -16.92 -6.96
CA THR A 68 -6.28 -16.56 -5.62
C THR A 68 -7.67 -15.94 -5.66
N THR A 69 -8.51 -16.33 -4.72
CA THR A 69 -9.77 -15.66 -4.41
C THR A 69 -9.56 -14.89 -3.11
N ILE A 70 -9.73 -13.58 -3.16
CA ILE A 70 -9.44 -12.68 -2.04
C ILE A 70 -10.73 -12.01 -1.61
N ASP A 71 -11.06 -12.14 -0.35
CA ASP A 71 -12.17 -11.44 0.30
C ASP A 71 -11.67 -10.08 0.79
N ILE A 72 -12.22 -9.01 0.25
CA ILE A 72 -11.88 -7.63 0.61
C ILE A 72 -12.94 -6.96 1.50
N GLY A 73 -13.83 -7.76 2.08
CA GLY A 73 -14.93 -7.29 2.91
C GLY A 73 -16.26 -7.10 2.14
N GLU A 74 -17.34 -6.90 2.88
CA GLU A 74 -18.69 -6.66 2.34
C GLU A 74 -19.16 -7.72 1.32
N ASN A 75 -18.77 -8.98 1.51
CA ASN A 75 -18.99 -10.10 0.59
C ASN A 75 -18.39 -9.89 -0.82
N ASN A 76 -17.46 -8.97 -0.96
CA ASN A 76 -16.79 -8.69 -2.22
C ASN A 76 -15.54 -9.55 -2.37
N LYS A 77 -15.55 -10.47 -3.32
CA LYS A 77 -14.44 -11.37 -3.62
C LYS A 77 -13.82 -11.04 -4.97
N LEU A 78 -12.50 -10.88 -4.97
CA LEU A 78 -11.72 -10.63 -6.18
C LEU A 78 -10.95 -11.90 -6.58
N SER A 79 -11.03 -12.26 -7.85
CA SER A 79 -10.16 -13.26 -8.45
C SER A 79 -8.90 -12.58 -8.96
N ILE A 80 -7.73 -12.99 -8.44
CA ILE A 80 -6.43 -12.41 -8.81
C ILE A 80 -5.44 -13.52 -9.14
N VAL A 81 -4.77 -13.36 -10.28
CA VAL A 81 -3.66 -14.23 -10.68
C VAL A 81 -2.38 -13.67 -10.07
N CYS A 82 -1.68 -14.47 -9.27
CA CYS A 82 -0.49 -14.06 -8.53
C CYS A 82 0.70 -14.95 -8.89
N GLY A 83 1.85 -14.32 -9.12
CA GLY A 83 3.13 -15.00 -9.39
C GLY A 83 4.02 -15.12 -8.13
N ALA A 84 3.62 -14.58 -7.01
CA ALA A 84 4.40 -14.66 -5.79
C ALA A 84 4.39 -16.09 -5.21
N PRO A 85 5.57 -16.67 -4.93
CA PRO A 85 5.65 -18.05 -4.43
C PRO A 85 5.10 -18.19 -3.01
N ASN A 86 5.14 -17.12 -2.22
CA ASN A 86 4.77 -17.06 -0.81
C ASN A 86 3.29 -16.75 -0.55
N VAL A 87 2.45 -16.62 -1.59
CA VAL A 87 1.01 -16.42 -1.36
C VAL A 87 0.34 -17.74 -0.95
N GLU A 88 -0.43 -17.70 0.14
CA GLU A 88 -1.07 -18.88 0.73
C GLU A 88 -2.50 -18.58 1.18
N LYS A 89 -3.29 -19.65 1.35
CA LYS A 89 -4.65 -19.54 1.89
C LYS A 89 -4.62 -19.03 3.34
N ASN A 90 -5.62 -18.22 3.69
CA ASN A 90 -5.80 -17.55 4.99
C ASN A 90 -4.83 -16.39 5.27
N GLN A 91 -3.92 -16.08 4.37
CA GLN A 91 -3.01 -14.94 4.47
C GLN A 91 -3.77 -13.62 4.29
N LEU A 92 -3.38 -12.60 5.07
CA LEU A 92 -3.80 -11.21 4.82
C LEU A 92 -2.81 -10.58 3.84
N VAL A 93 -3.35 -9.95 2.82
CA VAL A 93 -2.56 -9.34 1.74
C VAL A 93 -3.09 -7.95 1.41
N VAL A 94 -2.19 -7.08 0.97
CA VAL A 94 -2.58 -5.78 0.42
C VAL A 94 -2.94 -5.96 -1.04
N VAL A 95 -4.10 -5.46 -1.42
CA VAL A 95 -4.68 -5.60 -2.77
C VAL A 95 -4.87 -4.22 -3.39
N ALA A 96 -4.45 -4.09 -4.63
CA ALA A 96 -4.80 -2.97 -5.50
C ALA A 96 -5.96 -3.41 -6.42
N PRO A 97 -7.18 -2.95 -6.19
CA PRO A 97 -8.32 -3.23 -7.06
C PRO A 97 -8.15 -2.63 -8.45
N VAL A 98 -9.02 -3.03 -9.38
CA VAL A 98 -9.07 -2.42 -10.71
C VAL A 98 -9.33 -0.91 -10.59
N ASN A 99 -8.64 -0.12 -11.41
CA ASN A 99 -8.56 1.33 -11.45
C ASN A 99 -7.66 1.99 -10.40
N SER A 100 -7.08 1.28 -9.44
CA SER A 100 -6.04 1.83 -8.58
C SER A 100 -4.83 2.27 -9.40
N VAL A 101 -4.18 3.34 -8.94
CA VAL A 101 -2.95 3.88 -9.56
C VAL A 101 -1.80 3.70 -8.59
N LEU A 102 -0.80 2.95 -8.98
CA LEU A 102 0.42 2.71 -8.22
C LEU A 102 1.60 3.42 -8.87
N LYS A 103 2.62 3.75 -8.09
CA LYS A 103 3.89 4.27 -8.61
C LYS A 103 4.86 3.12 -8.88
N THR A 104 5.48 3.13 -10.04
CA THR A 104 6.60 2.23 -10.35
C THR A 104 7.90 2.73 -9.71
N LYS A 105 8.97 1.93 -9.79
CA LYS A 105 10.32 2.32 -9.32
C LYS A 105 10.81 3.62 -9.98
N ASP A 106 10.43 3.84 -11.22
CA ASP A 106 10.79 5.04 -12.00
C ASP A 106 9.85 6.22 -11.76
N ASN A 107 9.00 6.15 -10.71
CA ASN A 107 8.01 7.17 -10.34
C ASN A 107 6.95 7.42 -11.44
N THR A 108 6.74 6.47 -12.35
CA THR A 108 5.68 6.52 -13.35
C THR A 108 4.38 5.92 -12.81
N ASP A 109 3.24 6.42 -13.28
CA ASP A 109 1.94 5.91 -12.87
C ASP A 109 1.63 4.58 -13.56
N PHE A 110 1.27 3.58 -12.75
CA PHE A 110 0.84 2.28 -13.22
C PHE A 110 -0.61 2.03 -12.80
N LYS A 111 -1.52 2.13 -13.76
CA LYS A 111 -2.95 1.90 -13.50
C LYS A 111 -3.28 0.41 -13.58
N ILE A 112 -3.87 -0.12 -12.52
CA ILE A 112 -4.35 -1.50 -12.45
C ILE A 112 -5.59 -1.64 -13.33
N LYS A 113 -5.53 -2.58 -14.27
CA LYS A 113 -6.62 -2.90 -15.21
C LYS A 113 -7.06 -4.35 -15.00
N LYS A 114 -8.29 -4.63 -15.33
CA LYS A 114 -8.76 -6.00 -15.48
C LYS A 114 -8.06 -6.63 -16.69
N VAL A 115 -7.32 -7.69 -16.46
CA VAL A 115 -6.50 -8.36 -17.50
C VAL A 115 -6.77 -9.86 -17.52
N LYS A 116 -6.59 -10.49 -18.66
CA LYS A 116 -6.68 -11.94 -18.82
C LYS A 116 -5.27 -12.52 -18.89
N ILE A 117 -4.87 -13.27 -17.87
CA ILE A 117 -3.54 -13.89 -17.76
C ILE A 117 -3.67 -15.38 -18.01
N ARG A 118 -3.04 -15.88 -19.08
CA ARG A 118 -3.06 -17.30 -19.47
C ARG A 118 -4.47 -17.92 -19.53
N GLY A 119 -5.47 -17.11 -19.93
CA GLY A 119 -6.86 -17.57 -20.08
C GLY A 119 -7.76 -17.28 -18.86
N VAL A 120 -7.21 -16.85 -17.73
CA VAL A 120 -7.97 -16.52 -16.51
C VAL A 120 -7.99 -15.03 -16.27
N GLU A 121 -9.15 -14.48 -15.88
CA GLU A 121 -9.30 -13.06 -15.55
C GLU A 121 -8.69 -12.75 -14.19
N SER A 122 -7.93 -11.64 -14.12
CA SER A 122 -7.41 -11.06 -12.89
C SER A 122 -8.04 -9.68 -12.68
N CYS A 123 -8.72 -9.51 -11.56
CA CYS A 123 -9.47 -8.30 -11.18
C CYS A 123 -8.73 -7.48 -10.13
N GLY A 124 -7.45 -7.29 -10.29
CA GLY A 124 -6.60 -6.55 -9.36
C GLY A 124 -5.19 -7.13 -9.29
N MET A 125 -4.43 -6.65 -8.33
CA MET A 125 -3.07 -7.11 -8.07
C MET A 125 -2.82 -7.24 -6.57
N ILE A 126 -2.16 -8.30 -6.14
CA ILE A 126 -1.60 -8.42 -4.79
C ILE A 126 -0.31 -7.61 -4.77
N CYS A 127 -0.22 -6.66 -3.85
CA CYS A 127 0.98 -5.85 -3.67
C CYS A 127 2.06 -6.65 -2.95
N ALA A 128 3.33 -6.36 -3.28
CA ALA A 128 4.46 -6.92 -2.56
C ALA A 128 4.56 -6.31 -1.16
N GLU A 129 5.35 -6.94 -0.28
CA GLU A 129 5.63 -6.49 1.07
C GLU A 129 6.17 -5.05 1.11
N GLU A 130 6.91 -4.65 0.07
CA GLU A 130 7.29 -3.26 -0.17
C GLU A 130 6.12 -2.50 -0.81
N ILE A 131 5.26 -1.94 0.02
CA ILE A 131 4.09 -1.17 -0.41
C ILE A 131 4.53 -0.01 -1.32
N GLY A 132 3.86 0.14 -2.47
CA GLY A 132 4.15 1.21 -3.45
C GLY A 132 5.09 0.80 -4.58
N ARG A 133 5.59 -0.43 -4.59
CA ARG A 133 6.33 -0.99 -5.73
C ARG A 133 5.49 -2.04 -6.43
N ALA A 134 5.00 -1.72 -7.62
CA ALA A 134 4.38 -2.71 -8.48
C ALA A 134 5.48 -3.65 -8.99
N HIS A 135 5.46 -4.92 -8.60
CA HIS A 135 6.22 -5.95 -9.28
C HIS A 135 5.42 -6.38 -10.51
N VAL A 136 5.84 -5.92 -11.66
CA VAL A 136 5.38 -6.45 -12.94
C VAL A 136 6.18 -7.73 -13.17
N TRP A 137 5.51 -8.86 -13.17
CA TRP A 137 6.05 -10.19 -13.52
C TRP A 137 5.92 -10.47 -15.00
#